data_a34043fa1aa2ea3a6149c75922b74265
#
_entry.id   a34043fa1aa2ea3a6149c75922b74265
#
_cell.length_a   1.000
_cell.length_b   1.000
_cell.length_c   1.000
_cell.angle_alpha   90.00
_cell.angle_beta   90.00
_cell.angle_gamma   90.00
#
_symmetry.space_group_name_H-M   'P 1'
#
loop_
_entity.id
_entity.type
_entity.pdbx_description
1 polymer ?
#
loop_
_entity_poly.entity_id
_entity_poly.type
_entity_poly.pdbx_seq_one_letter_code
_entity_poly.pdbx_strand_id
1 'polypeptide(L)' 'MFSNEAFARTAERYMDTIYRVAYGWLKNPDDANDVTQDVLIELYKTEKA' A
#
# COMPACT_ATOMS: atom_id res chain seq x y z
N MET A 1 2.79 -17.85 -14.59
CA MET A 1 3.96 -17.29 -13.90
C MET A 1 3.73 -15.82 -13.58
N PHE A 2 3.99 -15.43 -12.35
CA PHE A 2 3.80 -14.04 -11.95
C PHE A 2 4.91 -13.17 -12.46
N SER A 3 4.53 -12.10 -13.12
CA SER A 3 5.51 -11.13 -13.51
C SER A 3 5.61 -10.09 -12.39
N ASN A 4 6.82 -9.65 -12.12
CA ASN A 4 7.07 -8.62 -11.14
C ASN A 4 6.33 -7.33 -11.50
N GLU A 5 6.14 -7.10 -12.79
CA GLU A 5 5.42 -5.92 -13.25
C GLU A 5 3.95 -5.96 -12.85
N ALA A 6 3.31 -7.13 -12.98
CA ALA A 6 1.91 -7.26 -12.61
C ALA A 6 1.74 -7.04 -11.12
N PHE A 7 2.63 -7.61 -10.32
CA PHE A 7 2.57 -7.42 -8.87
C PHE A 7 2.82 -5.96 -8.50
N ALA A 8 3.80 -5.33 -9.13
CA ALA A 8 4.11 -3.94 -8.84
C ALA A 8 2.93 -3.02 -9.17
N ARG A 9 2.26 -3.26 -10.28
CA ARG A 9 1.09 -2.47 -10.66
C ARG A 9 -0.04 -2.63 -9.67
N THR A 10 -0.28 -3.86 -9.24
CA THR A 10 -1.32 -4.13 -8.27
C THR A 10 -1.00 -3.45 -6.95
N ALA A 11 0.25 -3.54 -6.51
CA ALA A 11 0.68 -2.90 -5.28
C ALA A 11 0.54 -1.38 -5.36
N GLU A 12 0.90 -0.79 -6.48
CA GLU A 12 0.77 0.66 -6.66
C GLU A 12 -0.69 1.10 -6.56
N ARG A 13 -1.60 0.32 -7.15
CA ARG A 13 -3.01 0.63 -7.08
C ARG A 13 -3.53 0.56 -5.66
N TYR A 14 -3.14 -0.47 -4.93
CA TYR A 14 -3.52 -0.61 -3.53
C TYR A 14 -2.97 0.54 -2.70
N MET A 15 -1.71 0.90 -2.93
CA MET A 15 -1.10 2.00 -2.20
C MET A 15 -1.85 3.30 -2.42
N ASP A 16 -2.21 3.59 -3.65
CA ASP A 16 -2.93 4.80 -3.97
C ASP A 16 -4.29 4.83 -3.26
N THR A 17 -5.01 3.72 -3.31
CA THR A 17 -6.31 3.60 -2.65
C THR A 17 -6.17 3.74 -1.15
N ILE A 18 -5.21 3.05 -0.56
CA ILE A 18 -4.98 3.10 0.88
C ILE A 18 -4.60 4.50 1.32
N TYR A 19 -3.74 5.15 0.55
CA TYR A 19 -3.34 6.51 0.86
C TYR A 19 -4.53 7.46 0.87
N ARG A 20 -5.38 7.35 -0.14
CA ARG A 20 -6.57 8.21 -0.25
C ARG A 20 -7.52 8.01 0.93
N VAL A 21 -7.75 6.76 1.29
CA VAL A 21 -8.62 6.45 2.42
C VAL A 21 -8.01 6.96 3.71
N ALA A 22 -6.74 6.69 3.92
CA ALA A 22 -6.03 7.13 5.11
C ALA A 22 -6.00 8.65 5.21
N TYR A 23 -5.76 9.32 4.10
CA TYR A 23 -5.74 10.77 4.08
C TYR A 23 -7.11 11.34 4.44
N GLY A 24 -8.17 10.71 3.92
CA GLY A 24 -9.53 11.13 4.23
C GLY A 24 -9.85 11.05 5.72
N TRP A 25 -9.29 10.05 6.40
CA TRP A 25 -9.49 9.86 7.83
C TRP A 25 -8.59 10.76 8.68
N LEU A 26 -7.30 10.78 8.34
CA LEU A 26 -6.29 11.43 9.17
C LEU A 26 -6.06 12.89 8.79
N LYS A 27 -6.34 13.22 7.55
CA LYS A 27 -6.17 14.58 7.00
C LYS A 27 -4.75 15.11 7.18
N ASN A 28 -3.80 14.19 7.17
CA ASN A 28 -2.39 14.50 7.33
C ASN A 28 -1.60 13.62 6.37
N PRO A 29 -0.85 14.22 5.44
CA PRO A 29 -0.13 13.42 4.44
C PRO A 29 0.95 12.53 5.04
N ASP A 30 1.62 12.98 6.09
CA ASP A 30 2.65 12.18 6.72
C ASP A 30 2.08 10.93 7.38
N ASP A 31 0.96 11.10 8.09
CA ASP A 31 0.29 9.98 8.73
C ASP A 31 -0.30 9.03 7.70
N ALA A 32 -0.89 9.58 6.64
CA ALA A 32 -1.45 8.75 5.56
C ALA A 32 -0.35 7.93 4.89
N ASN A 33 0.80 8.53 4.68
CA ASN A 33 1.93 7.85 4.08
C ASN A 33 2.44 6.73 4.98
N ASP A 34 2.47 6.98 6.28
CA ASP A 34 2.92 6.01 7.26
C ASP A 34 2.00 4.78 7.28
N VAL A 35 0.70 5.01 7.30
CA VAL A 35 -0.27 3.92 7.25
C VAL A 35 -0.14 3.13 5.95
N THR A 36 0.05 3.83 4.84
CA THR A 36 0.23 3.19 3.54
C THR A 36 1.43 2.26 3.55
N GLN A 37 2.54 2.72 4.10
CA GLN A 37 3.74 1.92 4.20
C GLN A 37 3.56 0.71 5.11
N ASP A 38 2.88 0.88 6.23
CA ASP A 38 2.61 -0.23 7.14
C ASP A 38 1.80 -1.32 6.45
N VAL A 39 0.77 -0.95 5.71
CA VAL A 39 -0.04 -1.92 5.00
C VAL A 39 0.79 -2.63 3.94
N LEU A 40 1.64 -1.90 3.25
CA LEU A 40 2.51 -2.47 2.23
C LEU A 40 3.46 -3.51 2.84
N ILE A 41 4.03 -3.20 3.98
CA ILE A 41 4.91 -4.11 4.68
C ILE A 41 4.16 -5.39 5.08
N GLU A 42 2.96 -5.25 5.59
CA GLU A 42 2.14 -6.41 5.96
C GLU A 42 1.83 -7.28 4.75
N LEU A 43 1.49 -6.67 3.63
CA LEU A 43 1.25 -7.41 2.39
C LEU A 43 2.49 -8.17 1.96
N TYR A 44 3.65 -7.53 2.08
CA TYR A 44 4.91 -8.14 1.69
C TYR A 44 5.22 -9.35 2.56
N LYS A 45 5.00 -9.25 3.85
CA LYS A 45 5.21 -10.35 4.78
C LYS A 45 4.29 -11.52 4.47
N THR A 46 3.03 -11.22 4.19
CA THR A 46 2.05 -12.25 3.85
C THR A 46 2.45 -12.98 2.57
N GLU A 47 2.95 -12.23 1.61
CA GLU A 47 3.39 -12.79 0.35
C GLU A 47 4.55 -13.75 0.55
N LYS A 48 5.46 -13.41 1.44
CA LYS A 48 6.65 -14.22 1.70
C LYS A 48 6.36 -15.44 2.57
N ALA A 49 5.32 -15.38 3.33
CA ALA A 49 4.95 -16.53 4.16
C ALA A 49 4.40 -17.65 3.30
#